data_40caa22669d52f50826c651462bb10b8
#
_entry.id   40caa22669d52f50826c651462bb10b8
#
_cell.length_a   1.000
_cell.length_b   1.000
_cell.length_c   1.000
_cell.angle_alpha   90.00
_cell.angle_beta   90.00
_cell.angle_gamma   90.00
#
_symmetry.space_group_name_H-M   'P 1'
#
loop_
_entity.id
_entity.type
_entity.pdbx_description
1 polymer ?
#
loop_
_entity_poly.entity_id
_entity_poly.type
_entity_poly.pdbx_seq_one_letter_code
_entity_poly.pdbx_strand_id
1 'polypeptide(L)'
;MKVSDVIKNCFVKLGYGVIDVTDAENLTAEQKRLVDILLCSVENVHSEIISAYFPFVMTENVTLVDEKLQYSTLINPKIVYPISLKRGAETRKIKAYPTYIQSDFSGEATFEYCALLPSYSLSTELPGNVPCWLLSEGVIAEYAYANNLIDLGAQAEKKFREGICALKAHSGAGRYVKPRRWA
;
A
#
# COMPACT_ATOMS: atom_id res chain seq x y z
N MET A 1 0.76 -12.48 3.84
CA MET A 1 -0.73 -12.43 3.80
C MET A 1 -1.15 -12.19 2.37
N LYS A 2 -2.11 -12.97 1.86
CA LYS A 2 -2.62 -12.79 0.48
C LYS A 2 -3.82 -11.85 0.46
N VAL A 3 -4.03 -11.19 -0.66
CA VAL A 3 -5.23 -10.35 -0.89
C VAL A 3 -6.50 -11.16 -0.72
N SER A 4 -6.53 -12.42 -1.19
CA SER A 4 -7.67 -13.32 -1.01
C SER A 4 -8.06 -13.51 0.47
N ASP A 5 -7.11 -13.51 1.41
CA ASP A 5 -7.39 -13.64 2.83
C ASP A 5 -8.14 -12.43 3.38
N VAL A 6 -7.74 -11.23 2.90
CA VAL A 6 -8.41 -9.97 3.26
C VAL A 6 -9.84 -9.95 2.76
N ILE A 7 -10.05 -10.32 1.48
CA ILE A 7 -11.38 -10.34 0.87
C ILE A 7 -12.27 -11.39 1.53
N LYS A 8 -11.76 -12.60 1.83
CA LYS A 8 -12.52 -13.61 2.62
C LYS A 8 -12.98 -13.05 3.95
N ASN A 9 -12.12 -12.32 4.66
CA ASN A 9 -12.48 -11.69 5.93
C ASN A 9 -13.55 -10.60 5.75
N CYS A 10 -13.49 -9.81 4.67
CA CYS A 10 -14.52 -8.84 4.33
C CYS A 10 -15.88 -9.51 4.06
N PHE A 11 -15.92 -10.63 3.33
CA PHE A 11 -17.15 -11.38 3.08
C PHE A 11 -17.81 -11.84 4.38
N VAL A 12 -17.03 -12.39 5.31
CA VAL A 12 -17.55 -12.78 6.64
C VAL A 12 -18.15 -11.59 7.39
N LYS A 13 -17.44 -10.45 7.43
CA LYS A 13 -17.90 -9.25 8.15
C LYS A 13 -19.11 -8.58 7.50
N LEU A 14 -19.27 -8.70 6.18
CA LEU A 14 -20.43 -8.20 5.44
C LEU A 14 -21.63 -9.16 5.49
N GLY A 15 -21.52 -10.30 6.19
CA GLY A 15 -22.64 -11.23 6.40
C GLY A 15 -22.80 -12.28 5.29
N TYR A 16 -21.91 -12.37 4.32
CA TYR A 16 -21.96 -13.40 3.25
C TYR A 16 -21.46 -14.79 3.70
N GLY A 17 -20.88 -14.89 4.91
CA GLY A 17 -20.31 -16.14 5.41
C GLY A 17 -18.91 -16.44 4.86
N VAL A 18 -18.47 -17.69 5.09
CA VAL A 18 -17.14 -18.14 4.64
C VAL A 18 -17.25 -18.65 3.21
N ILE A 19 -16.67 -17.90 2.27
CA ILE A 19 -16.71 -18.20 0.83
C ILE A 19 -15.27 -18.33 0.33
N ASP A 20 -15.00 -19.31 -0.54
CA ASP A 20 -13.70 -19.38 -1.22
C ASP A 20 -13.70 -18.47 -2.45
N VAL A 21 -13.20 -17.24 -2.25
CA VAL A 21 -13.12 -16.22 -3.30
C VAL A 21 -12.13 -16.55 -4.41
N THR A 22 -11.30 -17.59 -4.25
CA THR A 22 -10.34 -18.02 -5.26
C THR A 22 -10.96 -19.02 -6.26
N ASP A 23 -12.10 -19.60 -5.92
CA ASP A 23 -12.85 -20.52 -6.79
C ASP A 23 -13.93 -19.75 -7.57
N ALA A 24 -13.49 -19.16 -8.68
CA ALA A 24 -14.35 -18.31 -9.51
C ALA A 24 -15.56 -19.06 -10.11
N GLU A 25 -15.52 -20.40 -10.24
CA GLU A 25 -16.62 -21.17 -10.83
C GLU A 25 -17.81 -21.27 -9.87
N ASN A 26 -17.54 -21.33 -8.58
CA ASN A 26 -18.56 -21.47 -7.53
C ASN A 26 -19.10 -20.14 -7.00
N LEU A 27 -18.60 -18.99 -7.51
CA LEU A 27 -19.13 -17.68 -7.13
C LEU A 27 -20.32 -17.27 -8.01
N THR A 28 -21.37 -16.73 -7.37
CA THR A 28 -22.47 -16.09 -8.08
C THR A 28 -21.99 -14.81 -8.78
N ALA A 29 -22.75 -14.32 -9.76
CA ALA A 29 -22.42 -13.08 -10.47
C ALA A 29 -22.31 -11.86 -9.51
N GLU A 30 -23.16 -11.80 -8.49
CA GLU A 30 -23.11 -10.76 -7.47
C GLU A 30 -21.86 -10.86 -6.61
N GLN A 31 -21.48 -12.07 -6.19
CA GLN A 31 -20.24 -12.30 -5.42
C GLN A 31 -19.00 -11.95 -6.23
N LYS A 32 -18.95 -12.28 -7.52
CA LYS A 32 -17.83 -11.88 -8.41
C LYS A 32 -17.69 -10.37 -8.47
N ARG A 33 -18.81 -9.65 -8.69
CA ARG A 33 -18.81 -8.19 -8.69
C ARG A 33 -18.34 -7.61 -7.34
N LEU A 34 -18.77 -8.21 -6.22
CA LEU A 34 -18.31 -7.80 -4.90
C LEU A 34 -16.81 -8.04 -4.71
N VAL A 35 -16.26 -9.18 -5.18
CA VAL A 35 -14.82 -9.45 -5.17
C VAL A 35 -14.05 -8.37 -5.92
N ASP A 36 -14.50 -7.97 -7.10
CA ASP A 36 -13.84 -6.94 -7.91
C ASP A 36 -13.84 -5.58 -7.19
N ILE A 37 -14.97 -5.19 -6.59
CA ILE A 37 -15.07 -3.94 -5.82
C ILE A 37 -14.12 -3.98 -4.61
N LEU A 38 -14.15 -5.07 -3.84
CA LEU A 38 -13.28 -5.22 -2.67
C LEU A 38 -11.80 -5.27 -3.05
N LEU A 39 -11.46 -5.83 -4.22
CA LEU A 39 -10.09 -5.84 -4.73
C LEU A 39 -9.57 -4.42 -4.98
N CYS A 40 -10.38 -3.56 -5.60
CA CYS A 40 -10.06 -2.14 -5.77
C CYS A 40 -9.89 -1.43 -4.41
N SER A 41 -10.80 -1.70 -3.45
CA SER A 41 -10.67 -1.13 -2.10
C SER A 41 -9.43 -1.64 -1.36
N VAL A 42 -9.01 -2.90 -1.56
CA VAL A 42 -7.73 -3.41 -1.02
C VAL A 42 -6.55 -2.63 -1.60
N GLU A 43 -6.54 -2.37 -2.90
CA GLU A 43 -5.48 -1.58 -3.56
C GLU A 43 -5.39 -0.17 -2.96
N ASN A 44 -6.52 0.52 -2.80
CA ASN A 44 -6.57 1.88 -2.28
C ASN A 44 -6.09 1.94 -0.82
N VAL A 45 -6.67 1.10 0.04
CA VAL A 45 -6.34 1.09 1.49
C VAL A 45 -4.88 0.66 1.72
N HIS A 46 -4.40 -0.36 1.00
CA HIS A 46 -3.01 -0.79 1.13
C HIS A 46 -2.04 0.27 0.61
N SER A 47 -2.39 0.98 -0.47
CA SER A 47 -1.62 2.11 -0.99
C SER A 47 -1.58 3.27 0.01
N GLU A 48 -2.68 3.56 0.71
CA GLU A 48 -2.72 4.53 1.81
C GLU A 48 -1.79 4.10 2.95
N ILE A 49 -1.86 2.83 3.36
CA ILE A 49 -1.01 2.29 4.42
C ILE A 49 0.48 2.46 4.07
N ILE A 50 0.88 2.11 2.86
CA ILE A 50 2.27 2.25 2.39
C ILE A 50 2.69 3.72 2.33
N SER A 51 1.85 4.59 1.79
CA SER A 51 2.22 5.98 1.56
C SER A 51 2.24 6.83 2.82
N ALA A 52 1.35 6.55 3.80
CA ALA A 52 1.13 7.40 4.96
C ALA A 52 1.59 6.79 6.30
N TYR A 53 1.66 5.47 6.40
CA TYR A 53 1.83 4.82 7.70
C TYR A 53 3.04 3.89 7.79
N PHE A 54 3.15 2.92 6.91
CA PHE A 54 4.17 1.87 6.94
C PHE A 54 4.78 1.72 5.55
N PRO A 55 5.84 2.47 5.22
CA PRO A 55 6.42 2.46 3.89
C PRO A 55 6.95 1.07 3.50
N PHE A 56 6.62 0.65 2.30
CA PHE A 56 7.26 -0.49 1.66
C PHE A 56 8.52 -0.01 0.96
N VAL A 57 9.66 -0.31 1.58
CA VAL A 57 10.98 0.17 1.11
C VAL A 57 11.58 -0.85 0.15
N MET A 58 11.92 -0.39 -1.03
CA MET A 58 12.71 -1.12 -2.02
C MET A 58 14.11 -0.55 -2.11
N THR A 59 15.07 -1.43 -2.35
CA THR A 59 16.48 -1.08 -2.53
C THR A 59 17.00 -1.76 -3.79
N GLU A 60 17.55 -1.00 -4.71
CA GLU A 60 18.14 -1.53 -5.94
C GLU A 60 19.40 -0.78 -6.36
N ASN A 61 20.27 -1.47 -7.11
CA ASN A 61 21.43 -0.86 -7.72
C ASN A 61 21.01 -0.22 -9.04
N VAL A 62 21.35 1.03 -9.21
CA VAL A 62 20.96 1.88 -10.33
C VAL A 62 22.17 2.58 -10.93
N THR A 63 22.04 3.02 -12.18
CA THR A 63 23.04 3.86 -12.84
C THR A 63 22.42 5.21 -13.19
N LEU A 64 23.00 6.28 -12.66
CA LEU A 64 22.61 7.65 -13.02
C LEU A 64 23.32 8.05 -14.32
N VAL A 65 22.55 8.55 -15.28
CA VAL A 65 23.02 9.12 -16.54
C VAL A 65 22.77 10.62 -16.51
N ASP A 66 23.79 11.42 -16.79
CA ASP A 66 23.72 12.90 -16.72
C ASP A 66 23.13 13.41 -15.40
N GLU A 67 23.61 12.82 -14.29
CA GLU A 67 23.15 13.14 -12.92
C GLU A 67 21.67 12.82 -12.65
N LYS A 68 21.02 12.04 -13.52
CA LYS A 68 19.59 11.71 -13.44
C LYS A 68 19.35 10.21 -13.39
N LEU A 69 18.32 9.83 -12.63
CA LEU A 69 17.75 8.49 -12.63
C LEU A 69 16.28 8.57 -12.98
N GLN A 70 15.88 8.02 -14.12
CA GLN A 70 14.50 7.95 -14.54
C GLN A 70 13.76 6.85 -13.74
N TYR A 71 12.56 7.13 -13.24
CA TYR A 71 11.78 6.14 -12.51
C TYR A 71 11.33 4.95 -13.37
N SER A 72 11.19 5.17 -14.68
CA SER A 72 10.85 4.12 -15.63
C SER A 72 11.92 3.02 -15.79
N THR A 73 13.15 3.27 -15.33
CA THR A 73 14.25 2.28 -15.36
C THR A 73 14.31 1.39 -14.12
N LEU A 74 13.51 1.67 -13.11
CA LEU A 74 13.45 0.91 -11.88
C LEU A 74 12.64 -0.38 -12.05
N ILE A 75 12.96 -1.37 -11.22
CA ILE A 75 12.21 -2.64 -11.15
C ILE A 75 10.74 -2.37 -10.83
N ASN A 76 10.49 -1.42 -9.91
CA ASN A 76 9.13 -0.96 -9.63
C ASN A 76 9.02 0.55 -9.83
N PRO A 77 8.44 1.00 -10.96
CA PRO A 77 8.32 2.43 -11.27
C PRO A 77 7.22 3.16 -10.48
N LYS A 78 6.38 2.44 -9.70
CA LYS A 78 5.32 3.06 -8.87
C LYS A 78 5.91 3.65 -7.58
N ILE A 79 6.78 4.65 -7.71
CA ILE A 79 7.40 5.33 -6.57
C ILE A 79 6.40 6.24 -5.86
N VAL A 80 6.41 6.19 -4.51
CA VAL A 80 5.71 7.16 -3.65
C VAL A 80 6.64 8.33 -3.33
N TYR A 81 7.85 8.01 -2.84
CA TYR A 81 8.91 9.01 -2.60
C TYR A 81 10.29 8.34 -2.52
N PRO A 82 11.36 9.07 -2.91
CA PRO A 82 12.73 8.63 -2.70
C PRO A 82 13.11 8.73 -1.21
N ILE A 83 13.93 7.79 -0.74
CA ILE A 83 14.42 7.75 0.65
C ILE A 83 15.89 8.14 0.70
N SER A 84 16.75 7.43 -0.01
CA SER A 84 18.18 7.68 -0.04
C SER A 84 18.83 7.24 -1.34
N LEU A 85 19.93 7.89 -1.69
CA LEU A 85 20.82 7.51 -2.77
C LEU A 85 22.22 7.40 -2.19
N LYS A 86 22.87 6.22 -2.34
CA LYS A 86 24.19 5.95 -1.78
C LYS A 86 25.17 5.60 -2.89
N ARG A 87 26.33 6.24 -2.89
CA ARG A 87 27.49 5.87 -3.70
C ARG A 87 28.53 5.24 -2.78
N GLY A 88 28.60 3.90 -2.78
CA GLY A 88 29.37 3.17 -1.77
C GLY A 88 28.80 3.43 -0.36
N ALA A 89 29.63 3.96 0.55
CA ALA A 89 29.23 4.29 1.92
C ALA A 89 28.62 5.70 2.07
N GLU A 90 28.70 6.55 1.06
CA GLU A 90 28.29 7.95 1.13
C GLU A 90 26.84 8.15 0.67
N THR A 91 26.04 8.80 1.50
CA THR A 91 24.71 9.26 1.10
C THR A 91 24.81 10.56 0.32
N ARG A 92 24.20 10.60 -0.86
CA ARG A 92 24.19 11.74 -1.77
C ARG A 92 22.88 12.53 -1.67
N LYS A 93 22.98 13.83 -1.96
CA LYS A 93 21.78 14.67 -2.04
C LYS A 93 20.96 14.32 -3.27
N ILE A 94 19.65 14.28 -3.11
CA ILE A 94 18.68 14.04 -4.19
C ILE A 94 17.67 15.17 -4.25
N LYS A 95 17.34 15.56 -5.50
CA LYS A 95 16.18 16.40 -5.82
C LYS A 95 15.17 15.51 -6.55
N ALA A 96 13.97 15.38 -6.01
CA ALA A 96 12.92 14.57 -6.61
C ALA A 96 12.07 15.40 -7.57
N TYR A 97 11.83 14.86 -8.75
CA TYR A 97 10.94 15.37 -9.78
C TYR A 97 9.85 14.32 -10.09
N PRO A 98 8.78 14.66 -10.79
CA PRO A 98 7.68 13.70 -11.02
C PRO A 98 8.09 12.42 -11.76
N THR A 99 9.11 12.46 -12.64
CA THR A 99 9.51 11.33 -13.49
C THR A 99 10.93 10.84 -13.23
N TYR A 100 11.74 11.58 -12.46
CA TYR A 100 13.15 11.25 -12.20
C TYR A 100 13.63 11.86 -10.88
N ILE A 101 14.77 11.38 -10.39
CA ILE A 101 15.58 12.10 -9.40
C ILE A 101 16.82 12.67 -10.07
N GLN A 102 17.33 13.77 -9.50
CA GLN A 102 18.62 14.36 -9.84
C GLN A 102 19.54 14.36 -8.62
N SER A 103 20.83 14.09 -8.86
CA SER A 103 21.88 14.12 -7.86
C SER A 103 23.05 15.00 -8.34
N ASP A 104 24.18 14.93 -7.67
CA ASP A 104 25.40 15.69 -7.94
C ASP A 104 26.49 14.82 -8.64
N PHE A 105 26.12 13.66 -9.14
CA PHE A 105 27.06 12.72 -9.80
C PHE A 105 26.35 11.84 -10.82
N SER A 106 27.15 11.24 -11.73
CA SER A 106 26.73 10.18 -12.63
C SER A 106 27.46 8.88 -12.29
N GLY A 107 26.86 7.72 -12.63
CA GLY A 107 27.41 6.39 -12.42
C GLY A 107 26.60 5.54 -11.45
N GLU A 108 27.20 4.46 -10.96
CA GLU A 108 26.52 3.45 -10.13
C GLU A 108 26.24 3.96 -8.72
N ALA A 109 25.06 3.58 -8.21
CA ALA A 109 24.58 3.91 -6.87
C ALA A 109 23.58 2.86 -6.38
N THR A 110 23.38 2.82 -5.06
CA THR A 110 22.27 2.10 -4.43
C THR A 110 21.16 3.10 -4.11
N PHE A 111 19.98 2.85 -4.64
CA PHE A 111 18.80 3.71 -4.46
C PHE A 111 17.77 3.03 -3.56
N GLU A 112 17.36 3.73 -2.49
CA GLU A 112 16.30 3.31 -1.59
C GLU A 112 15.08 4.22 -1.80
N TYR A 113 13.91 3.61 -1.98
CA TYR A 113 12.68 4.35 -2.21
C TYR A 113 11.45 3.62 -1.65
N CYS A 114 10.42 4.36 -1.34
CA CYS A 114 9.10 3.82 -1.02
C CYS A 114 8.33 3.59 -2.32
N ALA A 115 7.78 2.40 -2.51
CA ALA A 115 7.01 2.05 -3.70
C ALA A 115 5.65 1.42 -3.34
N LEU A 116 4.66 1.60 -4.21
CA LEU A 116 3.43 0.81 -4.21
C LEU A 116 3.68 -0.55 -4.87
N LEU A 117 2.79 -1.50 -4.65
CA LEU A 117 2.84 -2.75 -5.41
C LEU A 117 2.51 -2.49 -6.89
N PRO A 118 3.16 -3.22 -7.82
CA PRO A 118 2.96 -3.01 -9.26
C PRO A 118 1.53 -3.37 -9.71
N SER A 119 0.92 -4.39 -9.09
CA SER A 119 -0.45 -4.83 -9.38
C SER A 119 -1.05 -5.56 -8.19
N TYR A 120 -2.38 -5.61 -8.15
CA TYR A 120 -3.14 -6.37 -7.15
C TYR A 120 -3.99 -7.43 -7.83
N SER A 121 -3.95 -8.63 -7.29
CA SER A 121 -4.77 -9.78 -7.66
C SER A 121 -5.06 -10.61 -6.41
N LEU A 122 -5.97 -11.55 -6.47
CA LEU A 122 -6.30 -12.44 -5.33
C LEU A 122 -5.09 -13.22 -4.79
N SER A 123 -4.13 -13.54 -5.67
CA SER A 123 -2.90 -14.25 -5.31
C SER A 123 -1.77 -13.34 -4.83
N THR A 124 -1.90 -12.02 -4.96
CA THR A 124 -0.85 -11.06 -4.56
C THR A 124 -0.58 -11.18 -3.06
N GLU A 125 0.70 -11.31 -2.71
CA GLU A 125 1.16 -11.24 -1.33
C GLU A 125 1.39 -9.79 -0.94
N LEU A 126 0.72 -9.37 0.14
CA LEU A 126 0.84 -8.02 0.68
C LEU A 126 2.07 -7.96 1.60
N PRO A 127 3.06 -7.10 1.29
CA PRO A 127 4.20 -6.89 2.15
C PRO A 127 3.81 -6.14 3.43
N GLY A 128 4.64 -6.31 4.45
CA GLY A 128 4.49 -5.59 5.72
C GLY A 128 3.79 -6.39 6.82
N ASN A 129 3.80 -5.81 8.01
CA ASN A 129 3.28 -6.43 9.23
C ASN A 129 1.87 -5.95 9.58
N VAL A 130 1.09 -5.54 8.59
CA VAL A 130 -0.30 -5.11 8.83
C VAL A 130 -1.18 -6.34 8.97
N PRO A 131 -1.87 -6.52 10.10
CA PRO A 131 -2.74 -7.67 10.31
C PRO A 131 -3.92 -7.69 9.33
N CYS A 132 -4.34 -8.88 8.89
CA CYS A 132 -5.47 -9.06 7.98
C CYS A 132 -6.75 -8.37 8.46
N TRP A 133 -7.07 -8.50 9.75
CA TRP A 133 -8.27 -7.91 10.34
C TRP A 133 -8.27 -6.39 10.20
N LEU A 134 -7.11 -5.74 10.36
CA LEU A 134 -6.98 -4.29 10.29
C LEU A 134 -7.16 -3.78 8.85
N LEU A 135 -6.51 -4.44 7.89
CA LEU A 135 -6.68 -4.11 6.48
C LEU A 135 -8.15 -4.30 6.05
N SER A 136 -8.79 -5.37 6.52
CA SER A 136 -10.22 -5.61 6.25
C SER A 136 -11.13 -4.51 6.82
N GLU A 137 -10.83 -3.91 7.97
CA GLU A 137 -11.62 -2.78 8.49
C GLU A 137 -11.49 -1.56 7.55
N GLY A 138 -10.30 -1.24 7.06
CA GLY A 138 -10.12 -0.16 6.08
C GLY A 138 -10.89 -0.42 4.78
N VAL A 139 -10.80 -1.64 4.26
CA VAL A 139 -11.51 -2.06 3.04
C VAL A 139 -13.04 -1.98 3.21
N ILE A 140 -13.56 -2.41 4.36
CA ILE A 140 -14.99 -2.30 4.66
C ILE A 140 -15.42 -0.84 4.80
N ALA A 141 -14.60 0.01 5.40
CA ALA A 141 -14.91 1.43 5.52
C ALA A 141 -15.05 2.07 4.13
N GLU A 142 -14.10 1.84 3.22
CA GLU A 142 -14.15 2.36 1.86
C GLU A 142 -15.37 1.82 1.09
N TYR A 143 -15.57 0.50 1.12
CA TYR A 143 -16.73 -0.14 0.51
C TYR A 143 -18.06 0.45 1.02
N ALA A 144 -18.20 0.60 2.34
CA ALA A 144 -19.41 1.08 2.99
C ALA A 144 -19.70 2.54 2.59
N TYR A 145 -18.71 3.41 2.58
CA TYR A 145 -18.89 4.80 2.13
C TYR A 145 -19.26 4.88 0.65
N ALA A 146 -18.63 4.08 -0.21
CA ALA A 146 -18.99 4.03 -1.63
C ALA A 146 -20.44 3.56 -1.89
N ASN A 147 -21.01 2.79 -0.95
CA ASN A 147 -22.39 2.29 -1.03
C ASN A 147 -23.38 3.03 -0.10
N ASN A 148 -23.01 4.22 0.42
CA ASN A 148 -23.82 5.03 1.33
C ASN A 148 -24.22 4.33 2.66
N LEU A 149 -23.46 3.34 3.09
CA LEU A 149 -23.63 2.65 4.37
C LEU A 149 -22.86 3.39 5.48
N ILE A 150 -23.26 4.63 5.76
CA ILE A 150 -22.49 5.60 6.56
C ILE A 150 -22.13 5.07 7.95
N ASP A 151 -23.08 4.47 8.66
CA ASP A 151 -22.86 3.97 10.03
C ASP A 151 -21.84 2.82 10.06
N LEU A 152 -21.94 1.89 9.09
CA LEU A 152 -20.97 0.80 8.94
C LEU A 152 -19.58 1.35 8.60
N GLY A 153 -19.53 2.30 7.66
CA GLY A 153 -18.28 2.96 7.26
C GLY A 153 -17.60 3.65 8.44
N ALA A 154 -18.34 4.44 9.21
CA ALA A 154 -17.78 5.16 10.36
C ALA A 154 -17.25 4.22 11.46
N GLN A 155 -17.96 3.12 11.73
CA GLN A 155 -17.51 2.12 12.71
C GLN A 155 -16.22 1.40 12.24
N ALA A 156 -16.17 0.99 10.97
CA ALA A 156 -15.02 0.31 10.40
C ALA A 156 -13.81 1.26 10.32
N GLU A 157 -14.00 2.50 9.88
CA GLU A 157 -12.96 3.53 9.84
C GLU A 157 -12.38 3.81 11.23
N LYS A 158 -13.22 3.93 12.25
CA LYS A 158 -12.76 4.13 13.64
C LYS A 158 -11.83 2.99 14.06
N LYS A 159 -12.24 1.72 13.86
CA LYS A 159 -11.42 0.55 14.21
C LYS A 159 -10.11 0.52 13.41
N PHE A 160 -10.17 0.87 12.12
CA PHE A 160 -8.99 0.96 11.28
C PHE A 160 -7.99 1.99 11.81
N ARG A 161 -8.44 3.21 12.10
CA ARG A 161 -7.58 4.29 12.62
C ARG A 161 -6.98 3.95 13.99
N GLU A 162 -7.80 3.41 14.91
CA GLU A 162 -7.33 2.96 16.23
C GLU A 162 -6.26 1.86 16.10
N GLY A 163 -6.48 0.89 15.20
CA GLY A 163 -5.53 -0.17 14.94
C GLY A 163 -4.21 0.32 14.33
N ILE A 164 -4.26 1.26 13.37
CA ILE A 164 -3.05 1.91 12.81
C ILE A 164 -2.29 2.65 13.91
N CYS A 165 -2.96 3.39 14.78
CA CYS A 165 -2.32 4.09 15.90
C CYS A 165 -1.65 3.10 16.88
N ALA A 166 -2.31 1.98 17.19
CA ALA A 166 -1.76 0.94 18.06
C ALA A 166 -0.51 0.30 17.44
N LEU A 167 -0.52 -0.04 16.15
CA LEU A 167 0.65 -0.60 15.46
C LEU A 167 1.82 0.39 15.45
N LYS A 168 1.57 1.68 15.21
CA LYS A 168 2.62 2.72 15.26
C LYS A 168 3.27 2.83 16.64
N ALA A 169 2.46 2.78 17.70
CA ALA A 169 2.96 2.84 19.08
C ALA A 169 3.89 1.65 19.40
N HIS A 170 3.64 0.48 18.82
CA HIS A 170 4.45 -0.72 19.07
C HIS A 170 5.69 -0.81 18.18
N SER A 171 5.68 -0.20 16.99
CA SER A 171 6.79 -0.31 16.05
C SER A 171 8.03 0.52 16.41
N GLY A 172 7.99 1.32 17.46
CA GLY A 172 9.13 2.16 17.91
C GLY A 172 9.64 3.15 16.85
N ALA A 173 8.96 3.26 15.74
CA ALA A 173 9.32 4.12 14.62
C ALA A 173 9.00 5.58 14.96
N GLY A 174 9.92 6.24 15.64
CA GLY A 174 9.87 7.66 16.01
C GLY A 174 9.91 8.63 14.81
N ARG A 175 9.37 8.26 13.67
CA ARG A 175 9.13 9.17 12.55
C ARG A 175 7.68 9.59 12.54
N TYR A 176 7.44 10.79 13.06
CA TYR A 176 6.16 11.50 12.97
C TYR A 176 5.83 11.74 11.49
N VAL A 177 4.98 10.91 10.91
CA VAL A 177 4.31 11.25 9.66
C VAL A 177 3.10 12.10 10.02
N LYS A 178 3.13 13.38 9.64
CA LYS A 178 1.98 14.27 9.86
C LYS A 178 0.74 13.68 9.17
N PRO A 179 -0.38 13.52 9.89
CA PRO A 179 -1.62 13.10 9.23
C PRO A 179 -1.99 14.15 8.18
N ARG A 180 -2.32 13.70 6.96
CA ARG A 180 -2.92 14.58 5.95
C ARG A 180 -4.23 15.12 6.52
N ARG A 181 -4.32 16.45 6.65
CA ARG A 181 -5.61 17.10 6.85
C ARG A 181 -6.32 17.08 5.50
N TRP A 182 -7.42 16.37 5.43
CA TRP A 182 -8.41 16.59 4.38
C TRP A 182 -9.04 17.94 4.64
N ALA A 183 -8.77 18.91 3.77
CA ALA A 183 -9.44 20.21 3.76
C ALA A 183 -10.56 20.16 2.74
#